data_fdeee77e2c362d1c921ed5e6c7b5a56b
#
_entry.id   fdeee77e2c362d1c921ed5e6c7b5a56b
#
_cell.length_a   1.000
_cell.length_b   1.000
_cell.length_c   1.000
_cell.angle_alpha   90.00
_cell.angle_beta   90.00
_cell.angle_gamma   90.00
#
_symmetry.space_group_name_H-M   'P 1'
#
loop_
_entity.id
_entity.type
_entity.pdbx_description
1 polymer ?
#
loop_
_entity_poly.entity_id
_entity_poly.type
_entity_poly.pdbx_seq_one_letter_code
_entity_poly.pdbx_strand_id
1 'polypeptide(L)'
;MGRAFDGSYAEYTLLPNGQVYPITTTLSWAELAAVPETYYTAFGSMQNLQIKPTDTVLVRAAASGVGIAFLRLVKAQYPTLRVVGSIRGNNTEKTAVLLGLGYDAIIADNDNVLATDECFDKILELVGPASIKDSFAHIKEYGIICATGLLGGKWYLEDFDPTRDLLHNAYLTTFYSGSVNAEKITQLFAYIDEHDVPVAPEKVFALEEIVAAHQYVESNAGYGKVVVHIN
;
A
#
# COMPACT_ATOMS: atom_id res chain seq x y z
N MET A 1 -14.21 9.50 2.53
CA MET A 1 -15.11 10.20 1.60
C MET A 1 -15.14 9.46 0.28
N GLY A 2 -16.22 9.59 -0.51
CA GLY A 2 -16.33 8.94 -1.82
C GLY A 2 -16.69 7.46 -1.81
N ARG A 3 -16.92 6.85 -0.65
CA ARG A 3 -17.34 5.45 -0.54
C ARG A 3 -18.74 5.30 0.04
N ALA A 4 -19.01 5.93 1.18
CA ALA A 4 -20.32 5.86 1.86
C ALA A 4 -21.12 7.16 1.71
N PHE A 5 -20.48 8.26 1.34
CA PHE A 5 -21.07 9.56 1.01
C PHE A 5 -20.30 10.19 -0.14
N ASP A 6 -20.81 11.31 -0.66
CA ASP A 6 -20.18 12.06 -1.75
C ASP A 6 -18.73 12.40 -1.43
N GLY A 7 -17.92 12.43 -2.48
CA GLY A 7 -16.50 12.74 -2.40
C GLY A 7 -16.21 14.23 -2.23
N SER A 8 -14.94 14.59 -2.36
CA SER A 8 -14.44 15.95 -2.13
C SER A 8 -13.94 16.65 -3.41
N TYR A 9 -14.48 16.33 -4.58
CA TYR A 9 -14.21 17.08 -5.81
C TYR A 9 -15.12 18.33 -5.87
N ALA A 10 -14.99 19.18 -4.86
CA ALA A 10 -15.78 20.38 -4.67
C ALA A 10 -15.11 21.30 -3.65
N GLU A 11 -15.42 22.59 -3.70
CA GLU A 11 -14.96 23.58 -2.72
C GLU A 11 -15.45 23.29 -1.31
N TYR A 12 -16.59 22.63 -1.18
CA TYR A 12 -17.21 22.26 0.10
C TYR A 12 -17.67 20.80 0.08
N THR A 13 -17.52 20.14 1.23
CA THR A 13 -18.03 18.78 1.44
C THR A 13 -18.70 18.67 2.80
N LEU A 14 -19.73 17.83 2.90
CA LEU A 14 -20.43 17.56 4.14
C LEU A 14 -19.94 16.23 4.72
N LEU A 15 -19.45 16.25 5.95
CA LEU A 15 -18.93 15.08 6.64
C LEU A 15 -19.58 14.90 8.01
N PRO A 16 -19.82 13.65 8.47
CA PRO A 16 -20.13 13.39 9.88
C PRO A 16 -19.00 13.87 10.79
N ASN A 17 -19.32 14.51 11.91
CA ASN A 17 -18.31 15.02 12.87
C ASN A 17 -17.32 13.93 13.31
N GLY A 18 -17.77 12.67 13.44
CA GLY A 18 -16.91 11.54 13.81
C GLY A 18 -15.89 11.13 12.73
N GLN A 19 -15.88 11.78 11.55
CA GLN A 19 -14.90 11.58 10.48
C GLN A 19 -14.01 12.80 10.25
N VAL A 20 -14.06 13.77 11.13
CA VAL A 20 -13.19 14.95 11.13
C VAL A 20 -12.18 14.80 12.26
N TYR A 21 -10.91 14.70 11.89
CA TYR A 21 -9.80 14.48 12.83
C TYR A 21 -8.89 15.71 12.81
N PRO A 22 -8.89 16.54 13.86
CA PRO A 22 -7.92 17.64 14.00
C PRO A 22 -6.50 17.05 14.09
N ILE A 23 -5.60 17.61 13.30
CA ILE A 23 -4.18 17.25 13.31
C ILE A 23 -3.33 18.52 13.34
N THR A 24 -2.12 18.39 13.90
CA THR A 24 -1.06 19.40 13.81
C THR A 24 0.05 18.83 12.95
N THR A 25 0.41 19.50 11.86
CA THR A 25 1.43 19.03 10.92
C THR A 25 2.09 20.20 10.21
N THR A 26 3.32 20.01 9.76
CA THR A 26 4.07 20.95 8.90
C THR A 26 3.90 20.64 7.41
N LEU A 27 3.21 19.55 7.06
CA LEU A 27 2.98 19.15 5.67
C LEU A 27 2.17 20.19 4.90
N SER A 28 2.52 20.38 3.64
CA SER A 28 1.70 21.17 2.71
C SER A 28 0.33 20.52 2.48
N TRP A 29 -0.65 21.27 1.98
CA TRP A 29 -1.99 20.73 1.69
C TRP A 29 -1.97 19.56 0.70
N ALA A 30 -1.06 19.57 -0.28
CA ALA A 30 -0.92 18.49 -1.25
C ALA A 30 -0.35 17.21 -0.60
N GLU A 31 0.66 17.36 0.25
CA GLU A 31 1.22 16.23 1.02
C GLU A 31 0.19 15.69 2.02
N LEU A 32 -0.50 16.59 2.73
CA LEU A 32 -1.54 16.20 3.67
C LEU A 32 -2.68 15.43 2.98
N ALA A 33 -3.11 15.86 1.80
CA ALA A 33 -4.13 15.16 1.01
C ALA A 33 -3.66 13.81 0.47
N ALA A 34 -2.36 13.58 0.34
CA ALA A 34 -1.80 12.31 -0.10
C ALA A 34 -1.78 11.24 1.00
N VAL A 35 -1.81 11.64 2.28
CA VAL A 35 -1.69 10.72 3.43
C VAL A 35 -2.94 9.89 3.68
N PRO A 36 -4.17 10.46 3.78
CA PRO A 36 -5.36 9.71 4.15
C PRO A 36 -5.65 8.57 3.18
N GLU A 37 -6.17 7.52 3.77
CA GLU A 37 -6.49 6.20 3.27
C GLU A 37 -5.25 5.42 2.84
N THR A 38 -4.42 5.95 1.93
CA THR A 38 -3.27 5.22 1.36
C THR A 38 -2.19 4.92 2.40
N TYR A 39 -1.66 5.95 3.09
CA TYR A 39 -0.67 5.75 4.14
C TYR A 39 -1.28 5.12 5.39
N TYR A 40 -2.54 5.40 5.70
CA TYR A 40 -3.22 4.75 6.80
C TYR A 40 -3.33 3.24 6.59
N THR A 41 -3.69 2.81 5.38
CA THR A 41 -3.74 1.41 4.99
C THR A 41 -2.35 0.76 5.02
N ALA A 42 -1.35 1.43 4.47
CA ALA A 42 0.03 0.95 4.47
C ALA A 42 0.60 0.83 5.89
N PHE A 43 0.38 1.83 6.75
CA PHE A 43 0.85 1.86 8.13
C PHE A 43 0.22 0.74 8.97
N GLY A 44 -1.11 0.58 8.91
CA GLY A 44 -1.77 -0.50 9.63
C GLY A 44 -1.36 -1.89 9.14
N SER A 45 -1.12 -2.05 7.84
CA SER A 45 -0.58 -3.30 7.29
C SER A 45 0.85 -3.57 7.79
N MET A 46 1.69 -2.53 7.87
CA MET A 46 3.04 -2.61 8.43
C MET A 46 3.03 -3.05 9.90
N GLN A 47 2.12 -2.50 10.71
CA GLN A 47 1.94 -2.91 12.11
C GLN A 47 1.52 -4.39 12.21
N ASN A 48 0.57 -4.83 11.38
CA ASN A 48 0.10 -6.22 11.36
C ASN A 48 1.17 -7.21 10.88
N LEU A 49 2.11 -6.77 10.04
CA LEU A 49 3.25 -7.58 9.61
C LEU A 49 4.32 -7.75 10.69
N GLN A 50 4.34 -6.94 11.75
CA GLN A 50 5.31 -7.03 12.86
C GLN A 50 6.75 -7.09 12.35
N ILE A 51 7.12 -6.18 11.45
CA ILE A 51 8.42 -6.18 10.76
C ILE A 51 9.58 -6.04 11.75
N LYS A 52 10.61 -6.83 11.55
CA LYS A 52 11.88 -6.81 12.29
C LYS A 52 13.03 -6.35 11.37
N PRO A 53 14.10 -5.75 11.90
CA PRO A 53 15.23 -5.26 11.10
C PRO A 53 15.93 -6.33 10.23
N THR A 54 15.76 -7.61 10.56
CA THR A 54 16.39 -8.74 9.87
C THR A 54 15.47 -9.42 8.84
N ASP A 55 14.21 -8.98 8.73
CA ASP A 55 13.25 -9.60 7.84
C ASP A 55 13.56 -9.29 6.36
N THR A 56 13.11 -10.15 5.48
CA THR A 56 12.93 -9.87 4.05
C THR A 56 11.46 -9.68 3.77
N VAL A 57 11.11 -8.61 3.08
CA VAL A 57 9.71 -8.20 2.86
C VAL A 57 9.38 -8.25 1.37
N LEU A 58 8.28 -8.89 1.01
CA LEU A 58 7.70 -8.82 -0.33
C LEU A 58 6.49 -7.87 -0.33
N VAL A 59 6.41 -7.01 -1.34
CA VAL A 59 5.23 -6.18 -1.62
C VAL A 59 4.65 -6.60 -2.97
N ARG A 60 3.51 -7.27 -2.98
CA ARG A 60 2.80 -7.58 -4.22
C ARG A 60 2.04 -6.35 -4.73
N ALA A 61 2.08 -6.13 -6.04
CA ALA A 61 1.64 -4.88 -6.69
C ALA A 61 2.41 -3.64 -6.20
N ALA A 62 3.73 -3.72 -6.23
CA ALA A 62 4.69 -2.74 -5.72
C ALA A 62 4.49 -1.30 -6.24
N ALA A 63 4.02 -1.13 -7.49
CA ALA A 63 3.78 0.17 -8.12
C ALA A 63 2.47 0.84 -7.68
N SER A 64 1.63 0.18 -6.88
CA SER A 64 0.38 0.76 -6.39
C SER A 64 0.64 1.87 -5.36
N GLY A 65 -0.34 2.76 -5.18
CA GLY A 65 -0.24 3.81 -4.18
C GLY A 65 0.05 3.29 -2.77
N VAL A 66 -0.61 2.19 -2.36
CA VAL A 66 -0.35 1.54 -1.05
C VAL A 66 1.03 0.89 -1.02
N GLY A 67 1.47 0.24 -2.11
CA GLY A 67 2.79 -0.37 -2.20
C GLY A 67 3.93 0.64 -2.05
N ILE A 68 3.82 1.80 -2.71
CA ILE A 68 4.80 2.90 -2.58
C ILE A 68 4.77 3.52 -1.18
N ALA A 69 3.57 3.77 -0.62
CA ALA A 69 3.45 4.29 0.73
C ALA A 69 4.06 3.33 1.76
N PHE A 70 3.82 2.03 1.61
CA PHE A 70 4.41 1.01 2.48
C PHE A 70 5.93 0.98 2.38
N LEU A 71 6.49 1.00 1.17
CA LEU A 71 7.93 1.08 0.97
C LEU A 71 8.54 2.28 1.70
N ARG A 72 7.94 3.47 1.54
CA ARG A 72 8.40 4.72 2.16
C ARG A 72 8.36 4.64 3.69
N LEU A 73 7.26 4.12 4.26
CA LEU A 73 7.14 3.91 5.71
C LEU A 73 8.21 2.94 6.24
N VAL A 74 8.36 1.79 5.58
CA VAL A 74 9.31 0.76 6.01
C VAL A 74 10.76 1.24 5.88
N LYS A 75 11.13 1.85 4.75
CA LYS A 75 12.52 2.33 4.53
C LYS A 75 12.88 3.52 5.40
N ALA A 76 11.91 4.33 5.83
CA ALA A 76 12.15 5.43 6.76
C ALA A 76 12.58 4.90 8.15
N GLN A 77 11.95 3.87 8.67
CA GLN A 77 12.32 3.25 9.95
C GLN A 77 13.48 2.26 9.82
N TYR A 78 13.52 1.51 8.73
CA TYR A 78 14.50 0.44 8.49
C TYR A 78 15.22 0.62 7.14
N PRO A 79 16.17 1.58 7.02
CA PRO A 79 16.79 1.92 5.73
C PRO A 79 17.51 0.75 5.04
N THR A 80 18.04 -0.20 5.82
CA THR A 80 18.79 -1.36 5.32
C THR A 80 17.94 -2.62 5.14
N LEU A 81 16.66 -2.58 5.53
CA LEU A 81 15.75 -3.71 5.37
C LEU A 81 15.57 -4.04 3.89
N ARG A 82 15.69 -5.33 3.55
CA ARG A 82 15.47 -5.77 2.18
C ARG A 82 13.97 -5.81 1.86
N VAL A 83 13.54 -4.96 0.93
CA VAL A 83 12.16 -4.88 0.44
C VAL A 83 12.12 -5.20 -1.04
N VAL A 84 11.47 -6.27 -1.40
CA VAL A 84 11.29 -6.75 -2.77
C VAL A 84 9.88 -6.40 -3.24
N GLY A 85 9.76 -5.89 -4.46
CA GLY A 85 8.47 -5.62 -5.06
C GLY A 85 8.09 -6.63 -6.13
N SER A 86 6.80 -6.85 -6.39
CA SER A 86 6.37 -7.53 -7.62
C SER A 86 5.54 -6.61 -8.52
N ILE A 87 5.68 -6.81 -9.83
CA ILE A 87 4.92 -6.12 -10.85
C ILE A 87 4.39 -7.12 -11.89
N ARG A 88 3.28 -6.79 -12.52
CA ARG A 88 2.68 -7.62 -13.57
C ARG A 88 3.60 -7.70 -14.79
N GLY A 89 4.00 -8.91 -15.16
CA GLY A 89 4.90 -9.19 -16.28
C GLY A 89 6.29 -8.58 -16.14
N ASN A 90 7.03 -8.54 -17.23
CA ASN A 90 8.35 -7.94 -17.33
C ASN A 90 8.26 -6.53 -17.95
N ASN A 91 8.49 -5.50 -17.16
CA ASN A 91 8.54 -4.11 -17.61
C ASN A 91 9.81 -3.44 -17.08
N THR A 92 10.80 -3.31 -17.96
CA THR A 92 12.14 -2.79 -17.61
C THR A 92 12.10 -1.34 -17.11
N GLU A 93 11.26 -0.49 -17.74
CA GLU A 93 11.12 0.91 -17.34
C GLU A 93 10.50 1.01 -15.93
N LYS A 94 9.40 0.30 -15.71
CA LYS A 94 8.74 0.24 -14.41
C LYS A 94 9.67 -0.32 -13.33
N THR A 95 10.43 -1.35 -13.64
CA THR A 95 11.45 -1.91 -12.75
C THR A 95 12.49 -0.87 -12.37
N ALA A 96 13.05 -0.14 -13.34
CA ALA A 96 14.07 0.88 -13.08
C ALA A 96 13.54 2.00 -12.16
N VAL A 97 12.29 2.46 -12.37
CA VAL A 97 11.66 3.46 -11.52
C VAL A 97 11.49 2.95 -10.10
N LEU A 98 10.98 1.74 -9.91
CA LEU A 98 10.75 1.16 -8.58
C LEU A 98 12.05 0.91 -7.80
N LEU A 99 13.11 0.47 -8.47
CA LEU A 99 14.45 0.39 -7.87
C LEU A 99 14.94 1.78 -7.44
N GLY A 100 14.74 2.80 -8.29
CA GLY A 100 15.05 4.20 -7.95
C GLY A 100 14.25 4.76 -6.76
N LEU A 101 13.06 4.23 -6.49
CA LEU A 101 12.24 4.59 -5.34
C LEU A 101 12.64 3.88 -4.05
N GLY A 102 13.54 2.87 -4.11
CA GLY A 102 14.10 2.21 -2.94
C GLY A 102 13.74 0.73 -2.75
N TYR A 103 13.07 0.08 -3.71
CA TYR A 103 12.99 -1.38 -3.72
C TYR A 103 14.38 -1.97 -3.99
N ASP A 104 14.73 -3.05 -3.30
CA ASP A 104 16.02 -3.74 -3.47
C ASP A 104 16.02 -4.71 -4.66
N ALA A 105 14.87 -5.21 -5.04
CA ALA A 105 14.65 -6.03 -6.24
C ALA A 105 13.19 -5.96 -6.69
N ILE A 106 12.96 -6.28 -7.98
CA ILE A 106 11.62 -6.38 -8.56
C ILE A 106 11.47 -7.74 -9.23
N ILE A 107 10.40 -8.45 -8.89
CA ILE A 107 10.04 -9.77 -9.42
C ILE A 107 8.87 -9.61 -10.39
N ALA A 108 8.91 -10.32 -11.50
CA ALA A 108 7.78 -10.42 -12.39
C ALA A 108 6.67 -11.29 -11.78
N ASP A 109 5.43 -10.80 -11.86
CA ASP A 109 4.22 -11.55 -11.55
C ASP A 109 3.54 -11.92 -12.87
N ASN A 110 3.57 -13.19 -13.21
CA ASN A 110 2.99 -13.73 -14.44
C ASN A 110 1.66 -14.42 -14.11
N ASP A 111 0.56 -13.78 -14.42
CA ASP A 111 -0.79 -14.29 -14.15
C ASP A 111 -1.03 -14.70 -12.68
N ASN A 112 -0.58 -13.86 -11.74
CA ASN A 112 -0.64 -14.02 -10.29
C ASN A 112 0.33 -15.08 -9.72
N VAL A 113 1.34 -15.50 -10.49
CA VAL A 113 2.43 -16.39 -10.07
C VAL A 113 3.75 -15.62 -10.12
N LEU A 114 4.49 -15.63 -9.03
CA LEU A 114 5.80 -14.96 -8.94
C LEU A 114 6.86 -15.77 -9.71
N ALA A 115 7.66 -15.07 -10.50
CA ALA A 115 8.78 -15.67 -11.24
C ALA A 115 10.04 -15.76 -10.36
N THR A 116 9.94 -16.48 -9.24
CA THR A 116 11.04 -16.67 -8.28
C THR A 116 10.78 -17.89 -7.41
N ASP A 117 11.85 -18.48 -6.85
CA ASP A 117 11.77 -19.49 -5.79
C ASP A 117 12.09 -18.87 -4.40
N GLU A 118 12.27 -17.55 -4.32
CA GLU A 118 12.59 -16.87 -3.07
C GLU A 118 11.40 -16.87 -2.12
N CYS A 119 11.68 -17.10 -0.81
CA CYS A 119 10.69 -16.99 0.26
C CYS A 119 11.01 -15.80 1.16
N PHE A 120 9.95 -15.21 1.73
CA PHE A 120 9.99 -13.96 2.48
C PHE A 120 9.51 -14.14 3.92
N ASP A 121 10.03 -13.33 4.84
CA ASP A 121 9.57 -13.33 6.23
C ASP A 121 8.22 -12.63 6.35
N LYS A 122 7.97 -11.63 5.51
CA LYS A 122 6.75 -10.80 5.50
C LYS A 122 6.27 -10.57 4.07
N ILE A 123 4.96 -10.67 3.86
CA ILE A 123 4.34 -10.38 2.56
C ILE A 123 3.19 -9.39 2.75
N LEU A 124 3.29 -8.23 2.12
CA LEU A 124 2.16 -7.33 1.91
C LEU A 124 1.44 -7.75 0.63
N GLU A 125 0.24 -8.29 0.77
CA GLU A 125 -0.56 -8.80 -0.33
C GLU A 125 -1.63 -7.77 -0.75
N LEU A 126 -1.42 -7.10 -1.88
CA LEU A 126 -2.32 -6.07 -2.41
C LEU A 126 -3.13 -6.54 -3.62
N VAL A 127 -2.78 -7.66 -4.22
CA VAL A 127 -3.54 -8.26 -5.32
C VAL A 127 -4.76 -9.01 -4.78
N GLY A 128 -4.60 -9.69 -3.64
CA GLY A 128 -5.68 -10.33 -2.90
C GLY A 128 -5.97 -11.77 -3.32
N PRO A 129 -7.23 -12.23 -3.28
CA PRO A 129 -7.58 -13.63 -3.50
C PRO A 129 -7.08 -14.23 -4.82
N ALA A 130 -6.78 -13.40 -5.83
CA ALA A 130 -6.27 -13.88 -7.11
C ALA A 130 -4.85 -14.46 -7.01
N SER A 131 -4.01 -13.97 -6.07
CA SER A 131 -2.59 -14.32 -5.95
C SER A 131 -2.22 -14.91 -4.59
N ILE A 132 -3.12 -14.89 -3.60
CA ILE A 132 -2.78 -15.19 -2.22
C ILE A 132 -2.28 -16.64 -2.02
N LYS A 133 -2.77 -17.60 -2.81
CA LYS A 133 -2.27 -18.98 -2.76
C LYS A 133 -0.82 -19.11 -3.22
N ASP A 134 -0.41 -18.31 -4.20
CA ASP A 134 0.98 -18.18 -4.61
C ASP A 134 1.81 -17.49 -3.51
N SER A 135 1.27 -16.48 -2.84
CA SER A 135 1.93 -15.87 -1.68
C SER A 135 2.16 -16.86 -0.53
N PHE A 136 1.26 -17.84 -0.33
CA PHE A 136 1.46 -18.91 0.66
C PHE A 136 2.65 -19.82 0.32
N ALA A 137 2.94 -20.02 -0.97
CA ALA A 137 4.10 -20.81 -1.41
C ALA A 137 5.44 -20.07 -1.19
N HIS A 138 5.41 -18.74 -1.09
CA HIS A 138 6.59 -17.89 -0.95
C HIS A 138 6.80 -17.33 0.46
N ILE A 139 6.06 -17.81 1.47
CA ILE A 139 6.26 -17.39 2.86
C ILE A 139 7.21 -18.34 3.59
N LYS A 140 8.12 -17.79 4.39
CA LYS A 140 8.99 -18.60 5.28
C LYS A 140 8.23 -19.15 6.47
N GLU A 141 8.84 -20.09 7.16
CA GLU A 141 8.29 -20.64 8.41
C GLU A 141 8.06 -19.53 9.45
N TYR A 142 6.88 -19.51 10.06
CA TYR A 142 6.38 -18.47 10.97
C TYR A 142 6.31 -17.05 10.36
N GLY A 143 6.39 -16.94 9.05
CA GLY A 143 6.22 -15.66 8.35
C GLY A 143 4.79 -15.15 8.43
N ILE A 144 4.60 -13.87 8.12
CA ILE A 144 3.29 -13.21 8.18
C ILE A 144 2.92 -12.66 6.81
N ILE A 145 1.71 -12.98 6.36
CA ILE A 145 1.09 -12.38 5.17
C ILE A 145 -0.01 -11.45 5.62
N CYS A 146 0.04 -10.18 5.21
CA CYS A 146 -1.05 -9.23 5.43
C CYS A 146 -1.82 -9.01 4.11
N ALA A 147 -2.99 -9.63 4.00
CA ALA A 147 -3.88 -9.49 2.86
C ALA A 147 -4.72 -8.21 3.01
N THR A 148 -4.37 -7.16 2.28
CA THR A 148 -4.96 -5.82 2.44
C THR A 148 -5.65 -5.34 1.18
N GLY A 149 -5.16 -5.70 -0.02
CA GLY A 149 -5.69 -5.22 -1.29
C GLY A 149 -6.55 -6.24 -2.04
N LEU A 150 -7.24 -5.75 -3.06
CA LEU A 150 -8.11 -6.53 -3.96
C LEU A 150 -7.87 -6.15 -5.43
N LEU A 151 -6.64 -5.74 -5.78
CA LEU A 151 -6.28 -5.27 -7.12
C LEU A 151 -6.41 -6.35 -8.20
N GLY A 152 -6.45 -7.64 -7.81
CA GLY A 152 -6.68 -8.78 -8.70
C GLY A 152 -8.14 -8.96 -9.13
N GLY A 153 -9.07 -8.14 -8.64
CA GLY A 153 -10.48 -8.16 -9.03
C GLY A 153 -11.29 -9.36 -8.48
N LYS A 154 -10.70 -10.20 -7.63
CA LYS A 154 -11.41 -11.25 -6.89
C LYS A 154 -11.71 -10.77 -5.47
N TRP A 155 -12.93 -11.02 -4.99
CA TRP A 155 -13.41 -10.49 -3.72
C TRP A 155 -13.34 -11.48 -2.57
N TYR A 156 -13.21 -12.77 -2.85
CA TYR A 156 -13.15 -13.85 -1.87
C TYR A 156 -12.22 -14.96 -2.35
N LEU A 157 -11.69 -15.73 -1.42
CA LEU A 157 -10.83 -16.87 -1.66
C LEU A 157 -11.68 -18.13 -1.71
N GLU A 158 -11.76 -18.75 -2.88
CA GLU A 158 -12.45 -20.02 -3.09
C GLU A 158 -11.52 -21.20 -2.76
N ASP A 159 -12.12 -22.32 -2.34
CA ASP A 159 -11.42 -23.59 -2.06
C ASP A 159 -10.20 -23.41 -1.15
N PHE A 160 -10.36 -22.63 -0.06
CA PHE A 160 -9.31 -22.38 0.90
C PHE A 160 -9.42 -23.34 2.09
N ASP A 161 -8.40 -24.19 2.25
CA ASP A 161 -8.20 -25.03 3.43
C ASP A 161 -6.98 -24.51 4.20
N PRO A 162 -7.15 -23.86 5.35
CA PRO A 162 -6.04 -23.27 6.10
C PRO A 162 -4.98 -24.30 6.53
N THR A 163 -5.35 -25.59 6.63
CA THR A 163 -4.41 -26.65 7.01
C THR A 163 -3.55 -27.16 5.85
N ARG A 164 -3.98 -26.88 4.61
CA ARG A 164 -3.31 -27.32 3.40
C ARG A 164 -2.68 -26.18 2.61
N ASP A 165 -3.35 -25.03 2.60
CA ASP A 165 -2.91 -23.88 1.80
C ASP A 165 -1.92 -23.00 2.58
N LEU A 166 -2.12 -22.79 3.90
CA LEU A 166 -1.22 -21.99 4.73
C LEU A 166 -0.14 -22.89 5.35
N LEU A 167 0.85 -23.22 4.53
CA LEU A 167 1.98 -24.06 4.94
C LEU A 167 2.97 -23.31 5.86
N HIS A 168 4.03 -23.98 6.32
CA HIS A 168 5.15 -23.40 7.06
C HIS A 168 4.78 -22.76 8.42
N ASN A 169 3.69 -23.18 9.06
CA ASN A 169 3.21 -22.57 10.31
C ASN A 169 3.06 -21.03 10.22
N ALA A 170 2.80 -20.52 9.02
CA ALA A 170 2.72 -19.10 8.74
C ALA A 170 1.42 -18.48 9.27
N TYR A 171 1.38 -17.15 9.29
CA TYR A 171 0.24 -16.37 9.76
C TYR A 171 -0.39 -15.61 8.59
N LEU A 172 -1.73 -15.66 8.50
CA LEU A 172 -2.50 -14.80 7.61
C LEU A 172 -3.23 -13.77 8.46
N THR A 173 -2.98 -12.50 8.18
CA THR A 173 -3.69 -11.36 8.78
C THR A 173 -4.23 -10.43 7.71
N THR A 174 -5.04 -9.47 8.10
CA THR A 174 -5.56 -8.42 7.22
C THR A 174 -5.61 -7.10 7.96
N PHE A 175 -5.55 -5.99 7.23
CA PHE A 175 -5.81 -4.67 7.77
C PHE A 175 -7.10 -4.12 7.17
N TYR A 176 -8.05 -3.77 8.04
CA TYR A 176 -9.31 -3.15 7.65
C TYR A 176 -9.25 -1.63 7.84
N SER A 177 -9.04 -0.89 6.76
CA SER A 177 -8.91 0.58 6.78
C SER A 177 -10.18 1.33 7.16
N GLY A 178 -11.34 0.68 7.18
CA GLY A 178 -12.59 1.28 7.64
C GLY A 178 -12.68 1.51 9.16
N SER A 179 -11.79 0.91 9.95
CA SER A 179 -11.72 1.12 11.40
C SER A 179 -10.76 2.25 11.75
N VAL A 180 -11.19 3.49 11.52
CA VAL A 180 -10.41 4.70 11.76
C VAL A 180 -10.91 5.45 13.00
N ASN A 181 -9.99 6.06 13.76
CA ASN A 181 -10.27 6.95 14.87
C ASN A 181 -9.15 7.99 15.03
N ALA A 182 -9.35 8.97 15.93
CA ALA A 182 -8.38 10.05 16.14
C ALA A 182 -7.02 9.53 16.63
N GLU A 183 -7.00 8.54 17.51
CA GLU A 183 -5.76 7.96 18.04
C GLU A 183 -4.89 7.35 16.95
N LYS A 184 -5.48 6.51 16.09
CA LYS A 184 -4.76 5.87 14.98
C LYS A 184 -4.25 6.87 13.95
N ILE A 185 -5.03 7.93 13.68
CA ILE A 185 -4.58 9.02 12.80
C ILE A 185 -3.41 9.76 13.43
N THR A 186 -3.48 10.09 14.74
CA THR A 186 -2.37 10.72 15.47
C THR A 186 -1.11 9.86 15.44
N GLN A 187 -1.23 8.55 15.64
CA GLN A 187 -0.10 7.61 15.56
C GLN A 187 0.55 7.61 14.17
N LEU A 188 -0.25 7.63 13.10
CA LEU A 188 0.28 7.71 11.73
C LEU A 188 1.07 9.01 11.50
N PHE A 189 0.50 10.16 11.88
CA PHE A 189 1.19 11.44 11.69
C PHE A 189 2.44 11.57 12.57
N ALA A 190 2.39 11.08 13.82
CA ALA A 190 3.57 11.02 14.68
C ALA A 190 4.68 10.16 14.05
N TYR A 191 4.32 9.02 13.45
CA TYR A 191 5.28 8.15 12.77
C TYR A 191 5.89 8.84 11.53
N ILE A 192 5.07 9.52 10.72
CA ILE A 192 5.54 10.28 9.55
C ILE A 192 6.55 11.34 9.96
N ASP A 193 6.28 12.07 11.03
CA ASP A 193 7.11 13.15 11.55
C ASP A 193 8.40 12.61 12.20
N GLU A 194 8.30 11.56 13.04
CA GLU A 194 9.43 10.94 13.73
C GLU A 194 10.48 10.35 12.76
N HIS A 195 10.03 9.81 11.63
CA HIS A 195 10.89 9.12 10.67
C HIS A 195 11.11 9.90 9.38
N ASP A 196 10.70 11.17 9.30
CA ASP A 196 10.82 12.00 8.09
C ASP A 196 10.29 11.29 6.82
N VAL A 197 9.12 10.62 6.93
CA VAL A 197 8.57 9.83 5.82
C VAL A 197 8.20 10.72 4.64
N PRO A 198 8.72 10.50 3.43
CA PRO A 198 8.37 11.31 2.27
C PRO A 198 6.95 10.99 1.79
N VAL A 199 6.02 11.92 2.00
CA VAL A 199 4.60 11.75 1.67
C VAL A 199 4.14 12.55 0.45
N ALA A 200 5.05 13.22 -0.24
CA ALA A 200 4.73 14.02 -1.41
C ALA A 200 3.95 13.19 -2.45
N PRO A 201 2.83 13.73 -2.99
CA PRO A 201 2.12 13.08 -4.08
C PRO A 201 3.00 13.00 -5.32
N GLU A 202 2.75 12.02 -6.16
CA GLU A 202 3.43 11.88 -7.46
C GLU A 202 3.02 13.00 -8.42
N LYS A 203 1.73 13.32 -8.43
CA LYS A 203 1.17 14.32 -9.32
C LYS A 203 0.01 15.06 -8.67
N VAL A 204 -0.06 16.37 -8.96
CA VAL A 204 -1.15 17.24 -8.53
C VAL A 204 -1.84 17.79 -9.77
N PHE A 205 -3.16 17.70 -9.81
CA PHE A 205 -4.02 18.26 -10.86
C PHE A 205 -4.90 19.37 -10.28
N ALA A 206 -5.33 20.32 -11.10
CA ALA A 206 -6.40 21.24 -10.75
C ALA A 206 -7.77 20.51 -10.80
N LEU A 207 -8.79 21.07 -10.13
CA LEU A 207 -10.14 20.47 -10.14
C LEU A 207 -10.72 20.39 -11.55
N GLU A 208 -10.44 21.38 -12.40
CA GLU A 208 -10.85 21.43 -13.80
C GLU A 208 -10.23 20.30 -14.64
N GLU A 209 -9.12 19.74 -14.18
CA GLU A 209 -8.39 18.64 -14.83
C GLU A 209 -8.82 17.26 -14.30
N ILE A 210 -9.94 17.16 -13.57
CA ILE A 210 -10.35 15.91 -12.89
C ILE A 210 -10.46 14.72 -13.86
N VAL A 211 -10.89 14.93 -15.09
CA VAL A 211 -10.95 13.88 -16.12
C VAL A 211 -9.55 13.38 -16.45
N ALA A 212 -8.59 14.26 -16.63
CA ALA A 212 -7.20 13.91 -16.90
C ALA A 212 -6.56 13.18 -15.70
N ALA A 213 -6.90 13.59 -14.46
CA ALA A 213 -6.47 12.93 -13.24
C ALA A 213 -6.96 11.46 -13.18
N HIS A 214 -8.23 11.23 -13.47
CA HIS A 214 -8.79 9.87 -13.55
C HIS A 214 -8.14 9.03 -14.66
N GLN A 215 -8.00 9.56 -15.85
CA GLN A 215 -7.33 8.89 -16.98
C GLN A 215 -5.88 8.52 -16.62
N TYR A 216 -5.17 9.41 -15.92
CA TYR A 216 -3.81 9.13 -15.46
C TYR A 216 -3.77 7.96 -14.48
N VAL A 217 -4.65 7.91 -13.50
CA VAL A 217 -4.74 6.79 -12.53
C VAL A 217 -5.13 5.49 -13.24
N GLU A 218 -6.11 5.52 -14.13
CA GLU A 218 -6.60 4.34 -14.87
C GLU A 218 -5.55 3.77 -15.84
N SER A 219 -4.67 4.62 -16.38
CA SER A 219 -3.59 4.17 -17.27
C SER A 219 -2.56 3.28 -16.60
N ASN A 220 -2.55 3.21 -15.26
CA ASN A 220 -1.52 2.53 -14.45
C ASN A 220 -0.07 2.99 -14.77
N ALA A 221 0.09 4.21 -15.28
CA ALA A 221 1.40 4.80 -15.56
C ALA A 221 2.06 5.38 -14.30
N GLY A 222 1.27 5.62 -13.26
CA GLY A 222 1.72 6.29 -12.03
C GLY A 222 2.44 5.37 -11.03
N TYR A 223 3.18 6.01 -10.13
CA TYR A 223 3.98 5.38 -9.06
C TYR A 223 3.74 6.05 -7.71
N GLY A 224 2.49 6.24 -7.32
CA GLY A 224 2.20 6.88 -6.06
C GLY A 224 0.79 7.47 -5.99
N LYS A 225 0.64 8.52 -5.20
CA LYS A 225 -0.63 9.20 -4.96
C LYS A 225 -0.83 10.36 -5.92
N VAL A 226 -2.00 10.41 -6.52
CA VAL A 226 -2.48 11.57 -7.30
C VAL A 226 -3.40 12.40 -6.42
N VAL A 227 -3.21 13.71 -6.44
CA VAL A 227 -3.98 14.67 -5.64
C VAL A 227 -4.64 15.70 -6.58
N VAL A 228 -5.83 16.13 -6.22
CA VAL A 228 -6.52 17.25 -6.89
C VAL A 228 -6.50 18.46 -5.96
N HIS A 229 -5.98 19.58 -6.47
CA HIS A 229 -5.97 20.86 -5.77
C HIS A 229 -7.24 21.65 -6.13
N ILE A 230 -7.89 22.18 -5.12
CA ILE A 230 -9.08 23.03 -5.25
C ILE A 230 -8.64 24.46 -4.90
N ASN A 231 -8.83 25.40 -5.84
CA ASN A 231 -8.46 26.80 -5.67
C ASN A 231 -9.43 27.55 -4.74
#